data_3fa291bfe355f1460b76d780ee8bf273
#
_entry.id   3fa291bfe355f1460b76d780ee8bf273
#
_cell.length_a   1.000
_cell.length_b   1.000
_cell.length_c   1.000
_cell.angle_alpha   90.00
_cell.angle_beta   90.00
_cell.angle_gamma   90.00
#
_symmetry.space_group_name_H-M   'P 1'
#
loop_
_entity.id
_entity.type
_entity.pdbx_description
1 polymer ?
#
loop_
_entity_poly.entity_id
_entity_poly.type
_entity_poly.pdbx_seq_one_letter_code
_entity_poly.pdbx_strand_id
1 'polypeptide(L)' 'MFRIGAFSKLTRVSVRMLRYYDNAGLLTPAVIDKFTGYRMYTTDQIPVLQKICLLRDMGFNVTEIGAVMECWESSGGTE' A
#
# COMPACT_ATOMS: atom_id res chain seq x y z
N MET A 1 -1.67 14.87 -2.50
CA MET A 1 -2.47 13.64 -2.39
C MET A 1 -2.94 13.18 -3.75
N PHE A 2 -3.07 11.88 -3.91
CA PHE A 2 -3.47 11.28 -5.18
C PHE A 2 -4.72 10.45 -4.99
N ARG A 3 -5.65 10.55 -5.94
CA ARG A 3 -6.79 9.63 -5.99
C ARG A 3 -6.25 8.27 -6.45
N ILE A 4 -7.02 7.22 -6.18
CA ILE A 4 -6.57 5.86 -6.46
C ILE A 4 -6.14 5.66 -7.92
N GLY A 5 -6.85 6.28 -8.87
CA GLY A 5 -6.48 6.18 -10.28
C GLY A 5 -5.14 6.82 -10.60
N ALA A 6 -4.90 8.01 -10.04
CA ALA A 6 -3.62 8.69 -10.22
C ALA A 6 -2.49 7.95 -9.54
N PHE A 7 -2.74 7.43 -8.34
CA PHE A 7 -1.76 6.66 -7.60
C PHE A 7 -1.39 5.38 -8.34
N SER A 8 -2.39 4.75 -8.96
CA SER A 8 -2.18 3.57 -9.80
C SER A 8 -1.22 3.87 -10.94
N LYS A 9 -1.43 4.98 -11.64
CA LYS A 9 -0.57 5.36 -12.76
C LYS A 9 0.85 5.68 -12.29
N LEU A 10 0.96 6.36 -11.16
CA LEU A 10 2.26 6.76 -10.62
C LEU A 10 3.08 5.56 -10.18
N THR A 11 2.44 4.59 -9.56
CA THR A 11 3.13 3.43 -8.99
C THR A 11 3.17 2.23 -9.93
N ARG A 12 2.43 2.28 -11.01
CA ARG A 12 2.27 1.17 -11.97
C ARG A 12 1.65 -0.08 -11.33
N VAL A 13 0.87 0.14 -10.31
CA VAL A 13 0.07 -0.92 -9.67
C VAL A 13 -1.38 -0.66 -10.01
N SER A 14 -2.09 -1.67 -10.51
CA SER A 14 -3.46 -1.47 -10.96
C SER A 14 -4.38 -1.06 -9.82
N VAL A 15 -5.45 -0.36 -10.15
CA VAL A 15 -6.48 0.01 -9.18
C VAL A 15 -7.02 -1.24 -8.49
N ARG A 16 -7.18 -2.32 -9.24
CA ARG A 16 -7.66 -3.59 -8.72
C ARG A 16 -6.74 -4.11 -7.62
N MET A 17 -5.44 -4.06 -7.84
CA MET A 17 -4.47 -4.50 -6.84
C MET A 17 -4.44 -3.58 -5.64
N LEU A 18 -4.55 -2.27 -5.85
CA LEU A 18 -4.60 -1.32 -4.75
C LEU A 18 -5.81 -1.58 -3.86
N ARG A 19 -6.96 -1.90 -4.46
CA ARG A 19 -8.15 -2.24 -3.70
C ARG A 19 -8.00 -3.56 -2.96
N TYR A 20 -7.32 -4.51 -3.59
CA TYR A 20 -7.03 -5.79 -2.96
C TYR A 20 -6.17 -5.60 -1.71
N TYR A 21 -5.12 -4.79 -1.81
CA TYR A 21 -4.25 -4.50 -0.67
C TYR A 21 -4.99 -3.74 0.42
N ASP A 22 -5.90 -2.85 0.04
CA ASP A 22 -6.74 -2.15 1.02
C ASP A 22 -7.62 -3.14 1.78
N ASN A 23 -8.29 -4.04 1.07
CA ASN A 23 -9.14 -5.05 1.69
C ASN A 23 -8.35 -6.00 2.59
N ALA A 24 -7.11 -6.28 2.23
CA ALA A 24 -6.23 -7.15 3.00
C ALA A 24 -5.57 -6.45 4.17
N GLY A 25 -5.72 -5.12 4.25
CA GLY A 25 -5.10 -4.34 5.32
C GLY A 25 -3.61 -4.09 5.13
N LEU A 26 -3.07 -4.37 3.94
CA LEU A 26 -1.64 -4.16 3.66
C LEU A 26 -1.33 -2.70 3.35
N LEU A 27 -2.16 -2.07 2.55
CA LEU A 27 -1.97 -0.67 2.16
C LEU A 27 -3.33 -0.02 2.04
N THR A 28 -3.72 0.70 3.07
CA THR A 28 -4.99 1.43 3.08
C THR A 28 -4.76 2.87 2.66
N PRO A 29 -5.78 3.52 2.07
CA PRO A 29 -5.62 4.93 1.70
C PRO A 29 -5.37 5.79 2.94
N ALA A 30 -4.54 6.81 2.79
CA ALA A 30 -4.24 7.72 3.88
C ALA A 30 -5.48 8.48 4.34
N VAL A 31 -6.35 8.82 3.40
CA VAL A 31 -7.59 9.56 3.68
C VAL A 31 -8.69 9.03 2.78
N ILE A 32 -9.89 8.95 3.31
CA ILE A 32 -11.10 8.74 2.52
C ILE A 32 -11.92 10.01 2.64
N ASP A 33 -12.19 10.64 1.49
CA ASP A 33 -12.94 11.90 1.46
C ASP A 33 -14.34 11.65 2.01
N LYS A 34 -14.74 12.46 2.98
CA LYS A 34 -16.03 12.29 3.65
C LYS A 34 -17.21 12.57 2.73
N PHE A 35 -17.02 13.45 1.76
CA PHE A 35 -18.12 13.88 0.88
C PHE A 35 -18.25 13.01 -0.34
N THR A 36 -17.13 12.64 -0.95
CA THR A 36 -17.13 11.90 -2.22
C THR A 36 -16.88 10.41 -2.04
N GLY A 37 -16.28 10.02 -0.90
CA GLY A 37 -15.88 8.65 -0.68
C GLY A 37 -14.63 8.26 -1.45
N TYR A 38 -13.96 9.20 -2.09
CA TYR A 38 -12.75 8.90 -2.84
C TYR A 38 -11.61 8.50 -1.92
N ARG A 39 -10.89 7.47 -2.34
CA ARG A 39 -9.68 7.03 -1.65
C ARG A 39 -8.51 7.88 -2.09
N MET A 40 -7.80 8.48 -1.11
CA MET A 40 -6.68 9.38 -1.37
C MET A 40 -5.41 8.79 -0.79
N TYR A 41 -4.36 8.78 -1.59
CA TYR A 41 -3.07 8.24 -1.22
C TYR A 41 -2.01 9.35 -1.17
N THR A 42 -0.97 9.16 -0.39
CA THR A 42 0.11 10.13 -0.23
C THR A 42 1.41 9.60 -0.79
N THR A 43 2.37 10.50 -1.02
CA THR A 43 3.70 10.10 -1.50
C THR A 43 4.41 9.20 -0.50
N ASP A 44 4.14 9.35 0.79
CA ASP A 44 4.73 8.51 1.83
C ASP A 44 4.35 7.04 1.68
N GLN A 45 3.25 6.78 1.00
CA GLN A 45 2.78 5.41 0.78
C GLN A 45 3.48 4.73 -0.40
N ILE A 46 4.19 5.49 -1.24
CA ILE A 46 4.88 4.92 -2.39
C ILE A 46 5.96 3.92 -1.96
N PRO A 47 6.87 4.27 -1.03
CA PRO A 47 7.87 3.29 -0.59
C PRO A 47 7.26 2.05 0.05
N VAL A 48 6.17 2.21 0.79
CA VAL A 48 5.46 1.09 1.40
C VAL A 48 4.94 0.14 0.32
N LEU A 49 4.30 0.71 -0.70
CA LEU A 49 3.77 -0.09 -1.81
C LEU A 49 4.90 -0.80 -2.57
N GLN A 50 6.04 -0.12 -2.74
CA GLN A 50 7.19 -0.72 -3.42
C GLN A 50 7.70 -1.94 -2.66
N LYS A 51 7.74 -1.88 -1.33
CA LYS A 51 8.13 -3.01 -0.50
C LYS A 51 7.14 -4.18 -0.66
N ILE A 52 5.86 -3.87 -0.67
CA ILE A 52 4.82 -4.88 -0.87
C ILE A 52 4.99 -5.57 -2.21
N CYS A 53 5.22 -4.80 -3.26
CA CYS A 53 5.40 -5.35 -4.60
C CYS A 53 6.66 -6.21 -4.69
N LEU A 54 7.74 -5.77 -4.06
CA LEU A 54 8.98 -6.53 -4.02
C LEU A 54 8.77 -7.89 -3.38
N LEU A 55 8.11 -7.91 -2.23
CA LEU A 55 7.85 -9.16 -1.52
C LEU A 55 6.91 -10.07 -2.33
N ARG A 56 5.91 -9.49 -2.98
CA ARG A 56 5.02 -10.24 -3.86
C ARG A 56 5.81 -10.91 -4.98
N ASP A 57 6.72 -10.15 -5.60
CA ASP A 57 7.51 -10.67 -6.70
C ASP A 57 8.48 -11.77 -6.25
N MET A 58 8.84 -11.77 -4.98
CA MET A 58 9.66 -12.80 -4.38
C MET A 58 8.87 -14.06 -4.02
N GLY A 59 7.56 -14.03 -4.21
CA GLY A 59 6.70 -15.19 -3.98
C GLY A 59 5.97 -15.21 -2.65
N PHE A 60 6.04 -14.14 -1.88
CA PHE A 60 5.33 -14.05 -0.60
C PHE A 60 3.85 -13.85 -0.83
N ASN A 61 3.02 -14.52 -0.06
CA ASN A 61 1.59 -14.30 -0.10
C ASN A 61 1.20 -13.11 0.79
N VAL A 62 -0.07 -12.71 0.74
CA VAL A 62 -0.55 -11.53 1.46
C VAL A 62 -0.29 -11.61 2.96
N THR A 63 -0.54 -12.76 3.55
CA THR A 63 -0.32 -12.95 4.99
C THR A 63 1.17 -12.81 5.34
N GLU A 64 2.03 -13.39 4.52
CA GLU A 64 3.47 -13.31 4.72
C GLU A 64 3.98 -11.89 4.54
N ILE A 65 3.48 -11.19 3.53
CA ILE A 65 3.85 -9.79 3.30
C ILE A 65 3.47 -8.95 4.52
N GLY A 66 2.27 -9.14 5.04
CA GLY A 66 1.83 -8.42 6.22
C GLY A 66 2.75 -8.63 7.42
N ALA A 67 3.17 -9.87 7.64
CA ALA A 67 4.07 -10.19 8.74
C ALA A 67 5.44 -9.54 8.55
N VAL A 68 5.97 -9.59 7.32
CA VAL A 68 7.26 -8.96 7.02
C VAL A 68 7.19 -7.45 7.20
N MET A 69 6.10 -6.83 6.75
CA MET A 69 5.95 -5.38 6.88
C MET A 69 5.91 -4.93 8.33
N GLU A 70 5.25 -5.69 9.19
CA GLU A 70 5.23 -5.39 10.62
C GLU A 70 6.63 -5.46 11.22
N CYS A 71 7.38 -6.50 10.91
CA CYS A 71 8.76 -6.64 11.38
C CYS A 71 9.65 -5.54 10.83
N TRP A 72 9.43 -5.17 9.57
CA TRP A 72 10.22 -4.15 8.92
C TRP A 72 10.08 -2.81 9.61
N GLU A 73 8.85 -2.44 9.91
CA GLU A 73 8.58 -1.17 10.59
C GLU A 73 9.16 -1.17 12.00
N SER A 74 9.02 -2.28 12.72
CA SER A 74 9.58 -2.40 14.06
C SER A 74 11.09 -2.24 14.04
N SER A 75 11.76 -2.84 13.07
CA SER A 75 13.20 -2.72 12.92
C SER A 75 13.60 -1.27 12.60
N GLY A 76 12.87 -0.64 11.72
CA GLY A 76 13.13 0.75 11.35
C GLY A 76 12.92 1.69 12.51
N GLY A 77 11.95 1.40 13.35
CA GLY A 77 11.62 2.25 14.49
C GLY A 77 12.67 2.26 15.58
N THR A 78 13.55 1.28 15.62
CA THR A 78 14.57 1.22 16.65
C THR A 78 15.80 2.05 16.32
N GLU A 79 15.87 2.56 15.13
CA GLU A 79 16.98 3.41 14.73
C GLU A 79 16.72 4.87 15.00
#